data_4984a2f8a5ada4fc0978d1f280fca2ba
#
_entry.id   4984a2f8a5ada4fc0978d1f280fca2ba
#
_cell.length_a   1.000
_cell.length_b   1.000
_cell.length_c   1.000
_cell.angle_alpha   90.00
_cell.angle_beta   90.00
_cell.angle_gamma   90.00
#
_symmetry.space_group_name_H-M   'P 1'
#
loop_
_entity.id
_entity.type
_entity.pdbx_description
1 polymer ?
#
loop_
_entity_poly.entity_id
_entity_poly.type
_entity_poly.pdbx_seq_one_letter_code
_entity_poly.pdbx_strand_id
1 'polypeptide(L)'
;MPFISHLEETLAETDVLELQDEECRIILYNDDYNTFDYVIDTLVQVCGHTFEQAEQCAIIVHFKGKYDVNTGSYDYLKPLCVALLDAGLSAEIEE
;
A
#
# COMPACT_ATOMS: atom_id res chain seq x y z
N MET A 1 -2.78 12.71 -33.81
CA MET A 1 -2.90 12.40 -34.19
C MET A 1 -2.87 12.03 -34.00
N PRO A 2 -2.62 12.38 -33.56
CA PRO A 2 -2.59 12.06 -33.54
C PRO A 2 -2.42 11.57 -33.10
N PHE A 3 -2.14 11.73 -32.94
CA PHE A 3 -2.08 11.18 -33.00
C PHE A 3 -1.84 10.72 -32.48
N ILE A 4 -1.85 11.04 -32.01
CA ILE A 4 -1.84 10.49 -31.87
C ILE A 4 -1.51 10.21 -31.48
N SER A 5 -1.42 10.48 -31.42
CA SER A 5 -1.27 10.15 -31.49
C SER A 5 -0.89 9.88 -30.97
N HIS A 6 -0.74 10.18 -30.72
CA HIS A 6 -0.55 9.81 -30.79
C HIS A 6 -0.50 9.28 -30.25
N LEU A 7 -0.65 9.38 -29.87
CA LEU A 7 -0.88 8.81 -29.82
C LEU A 7 -0.77 8.34 -29.65
N GLU A 8 -0.72 8.49 -29.72
CA GLU A 8 -0.79 7.95 -29.87
C GLU A 8 -0.35 7.63 -29.55
N GLU A 9 -0.15 8.00 -29.56
CA GLU A 9 0.15 7.65 -29.53
C GLU A 9 0.49 7.32 -28.91
N THR A 10 0.50 7.70 -28.98
CA THR A 10 0.72 7.31 -28.61
C THR A 10 0.51 6.70 -28.02
N LEU A 11 0.23 6.41 -28.11
CA LEU A 11 -0.07 5.67 -27.65
C LEU A 11 0.19 4.95 -27.41
N ALA A 12 0.14 5.48 -27.94
CA ALA A 12 0.35 4.36 -27.69
C ALA A 12 1.54 3.92 -27.09
N GLU A 13 2.28 3.87 -27.22
CA GLU A 13 3.34 3.60 -26.57
C GLU A 13 3.26 3.86 -25.17
N THR A 14 2.45 4.51 -24.73
CA THR A 14 2.31 4.84 -23.36
C THR A 14 1.48 3.86 -22.63
N ASP A 15 0.75 3.02 -23.31
CA ASP A 15 -0.16 2.10 -22.66
C ASP A 15 0.57 1.10 -21.79
N VAL A 16 1.73 0.65 -22.23
CA VAL A 16 2.50 -0.31 -21.45
C VAL A 16 2.91 0.30 -20.14
N LEU A 17 3.29 1.57 -20.16
CA LEU A 17 3.68 2.23 -18.95
C LEU A 17 2.53 2.34 -17.98
N GLU A 18 1.34 2.58 -18.49
CA GLU A 18 0.18 2.69 -17.63
C GLU A 18 -0.10 1.39 -16.92
N LEU A 19 0.08 0.27 -17.60
CA LEU A 19 -0.13 -1.00 -16.96
C LEU A 19 0.88 -1.24 -15.85
N GLN A 20 2.08 -0.76 -16.03
CA GLN A 20 3.10 -0.92 -15.01
C GLN A 20 2.84 -0.03 -13.82
N ASP A 21 2.07 1.02 -14.01
CA ASP A 21 1.77 1.95 -12.94
C ASP A 21 0.45 1.64 -12.28
N GLU A 22 -0.08 0.44 -12.52
CA GLU A 22 -1.32 0.03 -11.91
C GLU A 22 -1.21 0.14 -10.41
N GLU A 23 -2.23 0.70 -9.78
CA GLU A 23 -2.20 0.94 -8.36
C GLU A 23 -2.39 -0.35 -7.58
N CYS A 24 -1.55 -0.55 -6.58
CA CYS A 24 -1.64 -1.68 -5.67
C CYS A 24 -1.94 -1.18 -4.28
N ARG A 25 -2.17 -2.10 -3.36
CA ARG A 25 -2.46 -1.78 -1.98
C ARG A 25 -1.70 -2.71 -1.07
N ILE A 26 -1.30 -2.20 0.09
CA ILE A 26 -0.79 -3.06 1.15
C ILE A 26 -1.96 -3.39 2.06
N ILE A 27 -2.23 -4.67 2.23
CA ILE A 27 -3.26 -5.15 3.14
C ILE A 27 -2.59 -5.57 4.43
N LEU A 28 -3.01 -4.96 5.53
CA LEU A 28 -2.52 -5.33 6.85
C LEU A 28 -3.58 -6.19 7.52
N TYR A 29 -3.14 -7.33 8.05
CA TYR A 29 -4.04 -8.29 8.70
C TYR A 29 -3.92 -8.20 10.19
N ASN A 30 -5.04 -8.43 10.87
CA ASN A 30 -5.05 -8.49 12.32
C ASN A 30 -4.30 -9.73 12.79
N ASP A 31 -3.63 -9.62 13.94
CA ASP A 31 -3.02 -10.78 14.58
C ASP A 31 -3.18 -10.60 16.09
N ASP A 32 -2.90 -11.68 16.83
CA ASP A 32 -3.07 -11.67 18.28
C ASP A 32 -1.77 -11.43 19.01
N TYR A 33 -0.71 -11.13 18.27
CA TYR A 33 0.62 -10.99 18.80
C TYR A 33 0.98 -9.57 19.11
N ASN A 34 0.70 -8.65 18.16
CA ASN A 34 1.15 -7.28 18.26
C ASN A 34 0.14 -6.44 18.99
N THR A 35 0.62 -5.57 19.88
CA THR A 35 -0.28 -4.67 20.60
C THR A 35 -0.79 -3.61 19.65
N PHE A 36 -1.91 -3.01 20.02
CA PHE A 36 -2.51 -1.93 19.28
C PHE A 36 -1.53 -0.77 19.11
N ASP A 37 -0.86 -0.41 20.21
CA ASP A 37 0.10 0.70 20.18
C ASP A 37 1.29 0.40 19.28
N TYR A 38 1.75 -0.85 19.28
CA TYR A 38 2.88 -1.23 18.45
C TYR A 38 2.51 -1.12 16.96
N VAL A 39 1.30 -1.53 16.60
CA VAL A 39 0.85 -1.42 15.22
C VAL A 39 0.80 0.04 14.80
N ILE A 40 0.27 0.91 15.66
CA ILE A 40 0.22 2.34 15.36
C ILE A 40 1.62 2.89 15.13
N ASP A 41 2.53 2.61 16.05
CA ASP A 41 3.90 3.11 15.92
C ASP A 41 4.56 2.63 14.66
N THR A 42 4.36 1.36 14.31
CA THR A 42 4.95 0.79 13.11
C THR A 42 4.42 1.46 11.86
N LEU A 43 3.11 1.69 11.79
CA LEU A 43 2.51 2.36 10.64
C LEU A 43 3.02 3.80 10.50
N VAL A 44 3.21 4.49 11.61
CA VAL A 44 3.75 5.84 11.57
C VAL A 44 5.17 5.80 11.01
N GLN A 45 6.00 4.89 11.49
CA GLN A 45 7.40 4.86 11.10
C GLN A 45 7.62 4.33 9.70
N VAL A 46 6.89 3.29 9.31
CA VAL A 46 7.11 2.64 8.02
C VAL A 46 6.35 3.34 6.92
N CYS A 47 5.08 3.62 7.14
CA CYS A 47 4.22 4.13 6.06
C CYS A 47 4.13 5.65 6.05
N GLY A 48 4.69 6.31 7.06
CA GLY A 48 4.63 7.77 7.09
C GLY A 48 3.27 8.31 7.45
N HIS A 49 2.42 7.49 8.07
CA HIS A 49 1.11 7.94 8.51
C HIS A 49 1.24 8.95 9.64
N THR A 50 0.30 9.87 9.73
CA THR A 50 0.15 10.62 10.97
C THR A 50 -0.34 9.67 12.04
N PHE A 51 -0.23 10.08 13.29
CA PHE A 51 -0.73 9.25 14.38
C PHE A 51 -2.20 8.93 14.19
N GLU A 52 -2.98 9.94 13.79
CA GLU A 52 -4.42 9.74 13.60
C GLU A 52 -4.72 8.75 12.47
N GLN A 53 -3.97 8.84 11.37
CA GLN A 53 -4.17 7.89 10.27
C GLN A 53 -3.82 6.48 10.70
N ALA A 54 -2.70 6.33 11.40
CA ALA A 54 -2.26 5.02 11.88
C ALA A 54 -3.26 4.44 12.86
N GLU A 55 -3.78 5.27 13.74
CA GLU A 55 -4.77 4.83 14.71
C GLU A 55 -6.04 4.34 14.02
N GLN A 56 -6.51 5.08 13.02
CA GLN A 56 -7.69 4.65 12.27
C GLN A 56 -7.46 3.32 11.58
N CYS A 57 -6.29 3.17 10.95
CA CYS A 57 -5.97 1.90 10.31
C CYS A 57 -5.96 0.76 11.32
N ALA A 58 -5.33 0.99 12.47
CA ALA A 58 -5.24 -0.06 13.49
C ALA A 58 -6.62 -0.46 14.01
N ILE A 59 -7.50 0.53 14.19
CA ILE A 59 -8.86 0.25 14.64
C ILE A 59 -9.60 -0.61 13.62
N ILE A 60 -9.50 -0.24 12.34
CA ILE A 60 -10.21 -0.97 11.30
C ILE A 60 -9.66 -2.40 11.18
N VAL A 61 -8.34 -2.55 11.24
CA VAL A 61 -7.72 -3.88 11.17
C VAL A 61 -8.21 -4.74 12.33
N HIS A 62 -8.27 -4.14 13.53
CA HIS A 62 -8.69 -4.89 14.71
C HIS A 62 -10.14 -5.38 14.60
N PHE A 63 -11.03 -4.52 14.13
CA PHE A 63 -12.45 -4.86 14.12
C PHE A 63 -12.88 -5.60 12.86
N LYS A 64 -12.23 -5.36 11.72
CA LYS A 64 -12.63 -6.00 10.47
C LYS A 64 -11.71 -7.14 10.05
N GLY A 65 -10.57 -7.27 10.70
CA GLY A 65 -9.64 -8.34 10.41
C GLY A 65 -8.57 -7.96 9.41
N LYS A 66 -8.81 -6.98 8.57
CA LYS A 66 -7.82 -6.50 7.60
C LYS A 66 -8.24 -5.14 7.06
N TYR A 67 -7.27 -4.42 6.51
CA TYR A 67 -7.55 -3.13 5.91
C TYR A 67 -6.38 -2.73 5.02
N ASP A 68 -6.66 -1.99 3.94
CA ASP A 68 -5.59 -1.47 3.08
C ASP A 68 -5.03 -0.20 3.71
N VAL A 69 -3.77 -0.28 4.13
CA VAL A 69 -3.14 0.79 4.90
C VAL A 69 -2.30 1.72 4.04
N ASN A 70 -2.03 1.34 2.79
CA ASN A 70 -1.26 2.20 1.90
C ASN A 70 -1.53 1.79 0.47
N THR A 71 -1.42 2.74 -0.46
CA THR A 71 -1.65 2.48 -1.87
C THR A 71 -0.52 3.11 -2.67
N GLY A 72 -0.32 2.59 -3.87
CA GLY A 72 0.71 3.09 -4.76
C GLY A 72 1.14 2.03 -5.74
N SER A 73 2.23 2.30 -6.46
CA SER A 73 2.77 1.31 -7.37
C SER A 73 3.40 0.17 -6.59
N TYR A 74 3.53 -0.97 -7.25
CA TYR A 74 4.14 -2.13 -6.62
C TYR A 74 5.56 -1.81 -6.13
N ASP A 75 6.34 -1.13 -6.97
CA ASP A 75 7.72 -0.81 -6.61
C ASP A 75 7.79 0.11 -5.41
N TYR A 76 6.84 1.03 -5.29
CA TYR A 76 6.79 1.92 -4.14
C TYR A 76 6.40 1.16 -2.87
N LEU A 77 5.45 0.24 -2.98
CA LEU A 77 4.91 -0.45 -1.82
C LEU A 77 5.79 -1.59 -1.34
N LYS A 78 6.59 -2.18 -2.22
CA LYS A 78 7.33 -3.38 -1.85
C LYS A 78 8.26 -3.16 -0.65
N PRO A 79 9.12 -2.12 -0.62
CA PRO A 79 9.96 -1.94 0.55
C PRO A 79 9.17 -1.65 1.82
N LEU A 80 8.00 -1.00 1.69
CA LEU A 80 7.16 -0.76 2.85
C LEU A 80 6.58 -2.05 3.39
N CYS A 81 6.13 -2.93 2.49
CA CYS A 81 5.58 -4.21 2.89
C CYS A 81 6.65 -5.07 3.57
N VAL A 82 7.86 -5.09 3.01
CA VAL A 82 8.96 -5.84 3.62
C VAL A 82 9.24 -5.30 5.02
N ALA A 83 9.24 -3.97 5.18
CA ALA A 83 9.50 -3.39 6.49
C ALA A 83 8.41 -3.76 7.50
N LEU A 84 7.15 -3.81 7.06
CA LEU A 84 6.08 -4.24 7.95
C LEU A 84 6.25 -5.69 8.37
N LEU A 85 6.62 -6.56 7.42
CA LEU A 85 6.85 -7.96 7.74
C LEU A 85 8.05 -8.12 8.67
N ASP A 86 9.11 -7.35 8.43
CA ASP A 86 10.29 -7.41 9.30
C ASP A 86 9.96 -6.92 10.71
N ALA A 87 9.00 -6.05 10.84
CA ALA A 87 8.56 -5.56 12.15
C ALA A 87 7.64 -6.55 12.85
N GLY A 88 7.31 -7.65 12.20
CA GLY A 88 6.48 -8.69 12.81
C GLY A 88 5.00 -8.57 12.53
N LEU A 89 4.60 -7.67 11.65
CA LEU A 89 3.20 -7.56 11.26
C LEU A 89 2.91 -8.50 10.09
N SER A 90 1.63 -8.73 9.84
CA SER A 90 1.19 -9.58 8.73
C SER A 90 0.64 -8.69 7.61
N ALA A 91 1.34 -8.63 6.50
CA ALA A 91 0.97 -7.73 5.42
C ALA A 91 1.27 -8.38 4.08
N GLU A 92 0.52 -7.95 3.07
CA GLU A 92 0.78 -8.39 1.69
C GLU A 92 0.33 -7.30 0.73
N ILE A 93 0.86 -7.36 -0.49
CA ILE A 93 0.49 -6.41 -1.53
C ILE A 93 -0.56 -7.07 -2.43
N GLU A 94 -1.65 -6.33 -2.68
CA GLU A 94 -2.70 -6.76 -3.61
C GLU A 94 -2.84 -5.74 -4.72
N GLU A 95 -3.24 -6.22 -5.87
CA GLU A 95 -3.53 -5.34 -7.00
C GLU A 95 -4.97 -4.90 -7.04
#